data_a4e77dc6f16c0d88b024d1a9e107eff9
#
_entry.id   a4e77dc6f16c0d88b024d1a9e107eff9
#
_cell.length_a   1.000
_cell.length_b   1.000
_cell.length_c   1.000
_cell.angle_alpha   90.00
_cell.angle_beta   90.00
_cell.angle_gamma   90.00
#
_symmetry.space_group_name_H-M   'P 1'
#
loop_
_entity.id
_entity.type
_entity.pdbx_description
1 polymer ?
#
loop_
_entity_poly.entity_id
_entity_poly.type
_entity_poly.pdbx_seq_one_letter_code
_entity_poly.pdbx_strand_id
1 'polypeptide(L)'
;TRAVPAAQNSELFSWLKTLYPIWSNIGPKHVYWSTALGLAELALSGCTTSSDHLYIYPNGAKLDDSLSAAADIGVRFHGTRGSMSIGESQGGLPPDSLTEKETYILSESQRLIETYNDNNRYAMQRIALAPCSPFSVSIDLMRESAEMARSYGVGLHTHLAENVEDIEYGLQQFGMRPGEYIEAVGWTGDDVWHAHCVQLNSEEINLFAKTGTGIAHCPCSNMRLASGIAPVRQMLDSGVKVGLGVDGSASNDSGNMLNEARQTMLLQRVNSKASSMTAREALKVATRGGAS
;
A
#
# COMPACT_ATOMS: atom_id res chain seq x y z
N THR A 1 3.80 15.54 -4.66
CA THR A 1 3.11 16.55 -3.80
C THR A 1 3.74 16.69 -2.43
N ARG A 2 5.07 16.60 -2.35
CA ARG A 2 5.81 16.88 -1.11
C ARG A 2 5.48 18.27 -0.58
N ALA A 3 5.40 18.39 0.74
CA ALA A 3 5.29 19.66 1.43
C ALA A 3 4.14 20.57 0.97
N VAL A 4 2.96 20.00 0.67
CA VAL A 4 1.75 20.81 0.44
C VAL A 4 1.33 21.44 1.77
N PRO A 5 1.45 22.77 1.98
CA PRO A 5 1.25 23.37 3.30
C PRO A 5 -0.15 23.11 3.88
N ALA A 6 -1.17 23.09 3.01
CA ALA A 6 -2.56 22.90 3.43
C ALA A 6 -2.85 21.51 4.02
N ALA A 7 -2.01 20.50 3.74
CA ALA A 7 -2.19 19.13 4.20
C ALA A 7 -1.19 18.72 5.30
N GLN A 8 -0.25 19.58 5.69
CA GLN A 8 0.86 19.18 6.58
C GLN A 8 0.44 18.81 8.01
N ASN A 9 -0.66 19.35 8.48
CA ASN A 9 -1.14 19.15 9.86
C ASN A 9 -2.47 18.40 9.91
N SER A 10 -2.78 17.63 8.88
CA SER A 10 -4.03 16.91 8.76
C SER A 10 -3.83 15.42 8.98
N GLU A 11 -4.77 14.79 9.65
CA GLU A 11 -4.93 13.34 9.73
C GLU A 11 -5.41 12.77 8.37
N LEU A 12 -5.35 11.46 8.18
CA LEU A 12 -5.51 10.78 6.91
C LEU A 12 -6.72 11.26 6.08
N PHE A 13 -7.92 11.24 6.63
CA PHE A 13 -9.12 11.55 5.83
C PHE A 13 -9.18 13.03 5.41
N SER A 14 -8.81 13.94 6.31
CA SER A 14 -8.71 15.37 5.99
C SER A 14 -7.57 15.65 5.02
N TRP A 15 -6.46 14.93 5.16
CA TRP A 15 -5.31 14.98 4.26
C TRP A 15 -5.69 14.51 2.85
N LEU A 16 -6.39 13.38 2.71
CA LEU A 16 -6.88 12.87 1.43
C LEU A 16 -7.83 13.87 0.75
N LYS A 17 -8.83 14.40 1.48
CA LYS A 17 -9.77 15.39 0.94
C LYS A 17 -9.07 16.67 0.45
N THR A 18 -7.98 17.07 1.09
CA THR A 18 -7.17 18.21 0.66
C THR A 18 -6.36 17.90 -0.60
N LEU A 19 -5.86 16.68 -0.76
CA LEU A 19 -4.97 16.30 -1.85
C LEU A 19 -5.70 15.81 -3.11
N TYR A 20 -6.86 15.18 -3.00
CA TYR A 20 -7.60 14.70 -4.18
C TYR A 20 -7.83 15.78 -5.25
N PRO A 21 -8.25 17.01 -4.93
CA PRO A 21 -8.40 18.08 -5.93
C PRO A 21 -7.07 18.47 -6.58
N ILE A 22 -5.94 18.35 -5.86
CA ILE A 22 -4.60 18.59 -6.41
C ILE A 22 -4.22 17.44 -7.33
N TRP A 23 -4.42 16.21 -6.89
CA TRP A 23 -4.10 15.00 -7.66
C TRP A 23 -4.96 14.83 -8.90
N SER A 24 -6.18 15.37 -8.93
CA SER A 24 -7.03 15.36 -10.13
C SER A 24 -6.41 16.08 -11.34
N ASN A 25 -5.36 16.88 -11.12
CA ASN A 25 -4.64 17.60 -12.19
C ASN A 25 -3.41 16.84 -12.71
N ILE A 26 -3.07 15.68 -12.18
CA ILE A 26 -1.96 14.88 -12.70
C ILE A 26 -2.34 14.23 -14.04
N GLY A 27 -1.34 13.88 -14.84
CA GLY A 27 -1.52 13.17 -16.10
C GLY A 27 -0.29 12.28 -16.37
N PRO A 28 -0.18 11.63 -17.54
CA PRO A 28 0.84 10.63 -17.84
C PRO A 28 2.27 11.06 -17.50
N LYS A 29 2.67 12.26 -17.93
CA LYS A 29 4.02 12.78 -17.65
C LYS A 29 4.30 12.97 -16.16
N HIS A 30 3.28 13.35 -15.37
CA HIS A 30 3.43 13.51 -13.94
C HIS A 30 3.62 12.16 -13.26
N VAL A 31 2.86 11.12 -13.67
CA VAL A 31 3.03 9.75 -13.18
C VAL A 31 4.42 9.23 -13.52
N TYR A 32 4.83 9.32 -14.78
CA TYR A 32 6.16 8.88 -15.23
C TYR A 32 7.28 9.53 -14.40
N TRP A 33 7.34 10.86 -14.32
CA TRP A 33 8.43 11.55 -13.64
C TRP A 33 8.40 11.40 -12.11
N SER A 34 7.23 11.32 -11.50
CA SER A 34 7.14 11.06 -10.06
C SER A 34 7.58 9.63 -9.71
N THR A 35 7.23 8.64 -10.53
CA THR A 35 7.71 7.27 -10.38
C THR A 35 9.23 7.19 -10.60
N ALA A 36 9.74 7.79 -11.66
CA ALA A 36 11.18 7.81 -11.93
C ALA A 36 11.97 8.42 -10.77
N LEU A 37 11.51 9.58 -10.24
CA LEU A 37 12.15 10.23 -9.09
C LEU A 37 12.08 9.35 -7.83
N GLY A 38 10.90 8.81 -7.51
CA GLY A 38 10.72 7.96 -6.33
C GLY A 38 11.59 6.70 -6.38
N LEU A 39 11.64 6.03 -7.53
CA LEU A 39 12.48 4.84 -7.73
C LEU A 39 13.98 5.16 -7.70
N ALA A 40 14.39 6.32 -8.23
CA ALA A 40 15.78 6.76 -8.14
C ALA A 40 16.21 7.02 -6.68
N GLU A 41 15.38 7.69 -5.87
CA GLU A 41 15.64 7.87 -4.44
C GLU A 41 15.71 6.54 -3.68
N LEU A 42 14.78 5.62 -3.97
CA LEU A 42 14.78 4.28 -3.39
C LEU A 42 16.05 3.52 -3.75
N ALA A 43 16.46 3.52 -5.01
CA ALA A 43 17.69 2.86 -5.48
C ALA A 43 18.93 3.43 -4.79
N LEU A 44 19.03 4.77 -4.66
CA LEU A 44 20.13 5.43 -3.96
C LEU A 44 20.18 5.08 -2.46
N SER A 45 19.06 4.68 -1.86
CA SER A 45 19.00 4.21 -0.46
C SER A 45 19.15 2.69 -0.32
N GLY A 46 19.45 1.97 -1.41
CA GLY A 46 19.74 0.54 -1.44
C GLY A 46 18.55 -0.36 -1.75
N CYS A 47 17.41 0.19 -2.13
CA CYS A 47 16.25 -0.58 -2.56
C CYS A 47 16.47 -1.15 -3.97
N THR A 48 16.30 -2.45 -4.13
CA THR A 48 16.50 -3.16 -5.42
C THR A 48 15.20 -3.70 -6.02
N THR A 49 14.14 -3.70 -5.22
CA THR A 49 12.81 -4.14 -5.64
C THR A 49 11.79 -3.28 -4.91
N SER A 50 10.90 -2.66 -5.66
CA SER A 50 9.83 -1.81 -5.11
C SER A 50 8.48 -2.24 -5.66
N SER A 51 7.44 -2.09 -4.87
CA SER A 51 6.08 -1.97 -5.39
C SER A 51 5.59 -0.53 -5.20
N ASP A 52 4.58 -0.14 -5.97
CA ASP A 52 3.86 1.11 -5.78
C ASP A 52 2.39 0.84 -5.43
N HIS A 53 1.62 1.91 -5.26
CA HIS A 53 0.18 1.85 -5.17
C HIS A 53 -0.43 3.08 -5.86
N LEU A 54 -0.48 3.05 -7.19
CA LEU A 54 -1.15 4.06 -7.99
C LEU A 54 -2.64 3.69 -8.12
N TYR A 55 -3.54 4.48 -7.56
CA TYR A 55 -4.97 4.19 -7.49
C TYR A 55 -5.87 5.28 -8.08
N ILE A 56 -5.30 6.30 -8.73
CA ILE A 56 -6.03 7.34 -9.47
C ILE A 56 -5.44 7.53 -10.85
N TYR A 57 -6.30 7.70 -11.85
CA TYR A 57 -5.90 7.77 -13.26
C TYR A 57 -6.53 8.96 -14.02
N PRO A 58 -6.43 10.20 -13.51
CA PRO A 58 -7.00 11.36 -14.16
C PRO A 58 -6.23 11.72 -15.43
N ASN A 59 -6.90 12.43 -16.34
CA ASN A 59 -6.31 13.04 -17.54
C ASN A 59 -5.54 12.05 -18.43
N GLY A 60 -5.97 10.79 -18.48
CA GLY A 60 -5.34 9.76 -19.30
C GLY A 60 -4.07 9.14 -18.71
N ALA A 61 -3.75 9.40 -17.43
CA ALA A 61 -2.72 8.68 -16.71
C ALA A 61 -3.04 7.18 -16.64
N LYS A 62 -2.01 6.33 -16.66
CA LYS A 62 -2.13 4.87 -16.58
C LYS A 62 -1.01 4.28 -15.75
N LEU A 63 -1.16 3.04 -15.30
CA LEU A 63 -0.07 2.31 -14.66
C LEU A 63 1.10 2.06 -15.64
N ASP A 64 0.82 2.00 -16.94
CA ASP A 64 1.83 1.92 -18.02
C ASP A 64 2.89 3.02 -17.90
N ASP A 65 2.52 4.22 -17.44
CA ASP A 65 3.46 5.34 -17.24
C ASP A 65 4.46 5.03 -16.11
N SER A 66 4.00 4.41 -15.01
CA SER A 66 4.86 3.95 -13.91
C SER A 66 5.75 2.78 -14.34
N LEU A 67 5.21 1.82 -15.09
CA LEU A 67 5.96 0.67 -15.60
C LEU A 67 7.07 1.10 -16.56
N SER A 68 6.82 2.08 -17.43
CA SER A 68 7.83 2.66 -18.32
C SER A 68 8.94 3.35 -17.54
N ALA A 69 8.59 4.16 -16.53
CA ALA A 69 9.57 4.83 -15.68
C ALA A 69 10.43 3.83 -14.90
N ALA A 70 9.83 2.76 -14.40
CA ALA A 70 10.56 1.71 -13.69
C ALA A 70 11.56 0.96 -14.60
N ALA A 71 11.16 0.69 -15.85
CA ALA A 71 12.02 0.09 -16.84
C ALA A 71 13.24 0.99 -17.17
N ASP A 72 13.03 2.29 -17.32
CA ASP A 72 14.08 3.26 -17.60
C ASP A 72 15.06 3.43 -16.42
N ILE A 73 14.57 3.38 -15.19
CA ILE A 73 15.43 3.43 -13.99
C ILE A 73 16.16 2.10 -13.76
N GLY A 74 15.59 0.97 -14.21
CA GLY A 74 16.24 -0.34 -14.15
C GLY A 74 16.18 -1.01 -12.77
N VAL A 75 15.16 -0.75 -11.95
CA VAL A 75 14.87 -1.47 -10.71
C VAL A 75 13.75 -2.49 -10.92
N ARG A 76 13.74 -3.56 -10.12
CA ARG A 76 12.59 -4.48 -10.12
C ARG A 76 11.37 -3.77 -9.59
N PHE A 77 10.28 -3.87 -10.35
CA PHE A 77 9.06 -3.15 -10.03
C PHE A 77 7.84 -4.08 -10.02
N HIS A 78 7.15 -4.12 -8.91
CA HIS A 78 5.89 -4.79 -8.75
C HIS A 78 4.78 -3.73 -8.85
N GLY A 79 4.37 -3.40 -10.06
CA GLY A 79 3.33 -2.41 -10.32
C GLY A 79 1.99 -2.90 -9.79
N THR A 80 1.35 -2.13 -8.93
CA THR A 80 0.04 -2.50 -8.42
C THR A 80 -1.06 -1.69 -9.12
N ARG A 81 -2.04 -2.40 -9.72
CA ARG A 81 -3.22 -1.77 -10.30
C ARG A 81 -4.16 -1.36 -9.18
N GLY A 82 -3.92 -0.15 -8.64
CA GLY A 82 -4.80 0.45 -7.65
C GLY A 82 -6.12 0.90 -8.27
N SER A 83 -7.16 1.06 -7.45
CA SER A 83 -8.47 1.50 -7.92
C SER A 83 -9.33 2.08 -6.81
N MET A 84 -10.26 2.96 -7.20
CA MET A 84 -11.35 3.44 -6.34
C MET A 84 -12.63 3.42 -7.16
N SER A 85 -13.72 2.88 -6.59
CA SER A 85 -15.04 2.78 -7.24
C SER A 85 -16.14 3.53 -6.50
N ILE A 86 -15.92 3.88 -5.21
CA ILE A 86 -16.90 4.58 -4.38
C ILE A 86 -16.47 6.04 -4.19
N GLY A 87 -17.18 6.96 -4.84
CA GLY A 87 -16.96 8.40 -4.73
C GLY A 87 -17.82 9.07 -3.66
N GLU A 88 -17.65 10.39 -3.51
CA GLU A 88 -18.35 11.19 -2.51
C GLU A 88 -19.88 11.14 -2.65
N SER A 89 -20.40 11.01 -3.85
CA SER A 89 -21.85 10.85 -4.09
C SER A 89 -22.42 9.52 -3.55
N GLN A 90 -21.55 8.55 -3.31
CA GLN A 90 -21.88 7.22 -2.77
C GLN A 90 -21.40 7.02 -1.33
N GLY A 91 -20.95 8.09 -0.67
CA GLY A 91 -20.45 8.07 0.71
C GLY A 91 -18.97 7.74 0.85
N GLY A 92 -18.21 7.69 -0.25
CA GLY A 92 -16.76 7.56 -0.25
C GLY A 92 -16.04 8.89 0.01
N LEU A 93 -14.71 8.83 0.09
CA LEU A 93 -13.86 10.01 0.30
C LEU A 93 -13.44 10.73 -0.99
N PRO A 94 -13.11 10.01 -2.08
CA PRO A 94 -12.61 10.66 -3.29
C PRO A 94 -13.74 11.37 -4.05
N PRO A 95 -13.43 12.48 -4.75
CA PRO A 95 -14.36 13.04 -5.74
C PRO A 95 -14.76 11.98 -6.76
N ASP A 96 -16.02 11.99 -7.22
CA ASP A 96 -16.52 11.02 -8.21
C ASP A 96 -15.68 11.01 -9.50
N SER A 97 -15.09 12.14 -9.87
CA SER A 97 -14.21 12.25 -11.03
C SER A 97 -12.89 11.46 -10.93
N LEU A 98 -12.53 10.99 -9.75
CA LEU A 98 -11.34 10.16 -9.50
C LEU A 98 -11.68 8.68 -9.32
N THR A 99 -12.95 8.31 -9.38
CA THR A 99 -13.39 6.92 -9.33
C THR A 99 -13.56 6.33 -10.73
N GLU A 100 -13.49 5.02 -10.82
CA GLU A 100 -13.66 4.28 -12.07
C GLU A 100 -14.81 3.28 -11.93
N LYS A 101 -15.43 2.91 -13.04
CA LYS A 101 -16.42 1.82 -13.08
C LYS A 101 -15.73 0.49 -12.84
N GLU A 102 -16.28 -0.36 -11.99
CA GLU A 102 -15.69 -1.65 -11.60
C GLU A 102 -15.42 -2.57 -12.79
N THR A 103 -16.34 -2.61 -13.77
CA THR A 103 -16.12 -3.36 -15.01
C THR A 103 -14.90 -2.88 -15.79
N TYR A 104 -14.60 -1.58 -15.79
CA TYR A 104 -13.39 -1.03 -16.40
C TYR A 104 -12.16 -1.35 -15.57
N ILE A 105 -12.24 -1.25 -14.24
CA ILE A 105 -11.15 -1.63 -13.31
C ILE A 105 -10.71 -3.06 -13.58
N LEU A 106 -11.64 -3.99 -13.66
CA LEU A 106 -11.35 -5.42 -13.89
C LEU A 106 -10.78 -5.67 -15.29
N SER A 107 -11.37 -5.08 -16.33
CA SER A 107 -10.85 -5.25 -17.71
C SER A 107 -9.45 -4.66 -17.88
N GLU A 108 -9.16 -3.52 -17.25
CA GLU A 108 -7.84 -2.89 -17.29
C GLU A 108 -6.81 -3.67 -16.44
N SER A 109 -7.25 -4.24 -15.32
CA SER A 109 -6.45 -5.15 -14.49
C SER A 109 -6.02 -6.38 -15.29
N GLN A 110 -6.95 -7.02 -16.00
CA GLN A 110 -6.67 -8.13 -16.88
C GLN A 110 -5.66 -7.74 -17.98
N ARG A 111 -5.89 -6.63 -18.68
CA ARG A 111 -4.99 -6.12 -19.72
C ARG A 111 -3.55 -5.95 -19.21
N LEU A 112 -3.41 -5.34 -18.04
CA LEU A 112 -2.09 -5.09 -17.43
C LEU A 112 -1.38 -6.39 -17.07
N ILE A 113 -2.10 -7.36 -16.49
CA ILE A 113 -1.54 -8.67 -16.18
C ILE A 113 -1.06 -9.36 -17.45
N GLU A 114 -1.92 -9.45 -18.47
CA GLU A 114 -1.61 -10.13 -19.74
C GLU A 114 -0.48 -9.44 -20.52
N THR A 115 -0.31 -8.12 -20.35
CA THR A 115 0.70 -7.35 -21.11
C THR A 115 2.06 -7.32 -20.41
N TYR A 116 2.09 -7.19 -19.09
CA TYR A 116 3.30 -6.82 -18.37
C TYR A 116 3.75 -7.81 -17.29
N ASN A 117 2.87 -8.72 -16.83
CA ASN A 117 3.25 -9.59 -15.74
C ASN A 117 4.22 -10.69 -16.20
N ASP A 118 5.38 -10.77 -15.56
CA ASP A 118 6.34 -11.85 -15.74
C ASP A 118 6.48 -12.66 -14.45
N ASN A 119 6.03 -13.91 -14.47
CA ASN A 119 6.06 -14.82 -13.33
C ASN A 119 7.43 -15.51 -13.13
N ASN A 120 8.42 -15.26 -13.99
CA ASN A 120 9.74 -15.83 -13.83
C ASN A 120 10.42 -15.32 -12.55
N ARG A 121 11.25 -16.18 -11.97
CA ARG A 121 12.08 -15.78 -10.83
C ARG A 121 13.01 -14.63 -11.24
N TYR A 122 13.06 -13.57 -10.41
CA TYR A 122 13.82 -12.35 -10.64
C TYR A 122 13.33 -11.48 -11.81
N ALA A 123 12.09 -11.66 -12.27
CA ALA A 123 11.46 -10.79 -13.23
C ALA A 123 11.64 -9.30 -12.86
N MET A 124 11.83 -8.48 -13.87
CA MET A 124 11.98 -7.03 -13.67
C MET A 124 10.65 -6.32 -13.47
N GLN A 125 9.56 -6.91 -14.00
CA GLN A 125 8.21 -6.38 -13.86
C GLN A 125 7.24 -7.47 -13.40
N ARG A 126 6.41 -7.13 -12.43
CA ARG A 126 5.26 -7.93 -11.98
C ARG A 126 4.07 -7.02 -11.79
N ILE A 127 2.88 -7.60 -11.88
CA ILE A 127 1.62 -6.91 -11.62
C ILE A 127 0.96 -7.52 -10.39
N ALA A 128 0.32 -6.67 -9.58
CA ALA A 128 -0.61 -7.09 -8.54
C ALA A 128 -1.89 -6.26 -8.65
N LEU A 129 -2.99 -6.75 -8.11
CA LEU A 129 -4.24 -6.00 -8.03
C LEU A 129 -4.34 -5.32 -6.67
N ALA A 130 -4.77 -4.06 -6.68
CA ALA A 130 -4.69 -3.23 -5.49
C ALA A 130 -5.85 -2.23 -5.34
N PRO A 131 -7.12 -2.68 -5.17
CA PRO A 131 -8.16 -1.81 -4.64
C PRO A 131 -7.62 -0.98 -3.48
N CYS A 132 -7.87 0.34 -3.49
CA CYS A 132 -7.13 1.28 -2.63
C CYS A 132 -7.28 0.96 -1.14
N SER A 133 -8.50 0.75 -0.69
CA SER A 133 -8.83 0.46 0.71
C SER A 133 -10.25 -0.08 0.84
N PRO A 134 -10.64 -0.74 1.94
CA PRO A 134 -12.01 -1.19 2.17
C PRO A 134 -13.07 -0.08 2.10
N PHE A 135 -12.68 1.18 2.34
CA PHE A 135 -13.61 2.33 2.31
C PHE A 135 -13.66 3.06 0.95
N SER A 136 -12.94 2.58 -0.05
CA SER A 136 -12.85 3.24 -1.38
C SER A 136 -13.37 2.40 -2.54
N VAL A 137 -13.75 1.15 -2.27
CA VAL A 137 -14.25 0.19 -3.26
C VAL A 137 -15.40 -0.64 -2.69
N SER A 138 -16.18 -1.29 -3.58
CA SER A 138 -17.21 -2.22 -3.14
C SER A 138 -16.65 -3.55 -2.62
N ILE A 139 -17.47 -4.27 -1.83
CA ILE A 139 -17.17 -5.65 -1.41
C ILE A 139 -17.01 -6.56 -2.62
N ASP A 140 -17.84 -6.36 -3.65
CA ASP A 140 -17.84 -7.18 -4.85
C ASP A 140 -16.54 -6.99 -5.63
N LEU A 141 -16.07 -5.74 -5.80
CA LEU A 141 -14.78 -5.48 -6.44
C LEU A 141 -13.60 -6.12 -5.66
N MET A 142 -13.64 -6.12 -4.32
CA MET A 142 -12.63 -6.83 -3.53
C MET A 142 -12.63 -8.33 -3.84
N ARG A 143 -13.80 -8.98 -3.85
CA ARG A 143 -13.92 -10.41 -4.15
C ARG A 143 -13.50 -10.75 -5.57
N GLU A 144 -14.01 -10.03 -6.55
CA GLU A 144 -13.68 -10.25 -7.97
C GLU A 144 -12.19 -10.01 -8.25
N SER A 145 -11.57 -9.01 -7.61
CA SER A 145 -10.13 -8.80 -7.70
C SER A 145 -9.34 -9.97 -7.09
N ALA A 146 -9.77 -10.54 -5.97
CA ALA A 146 -9.11 -11.70 -5.37
C ALA A 146 -9.23 -12.95 -6.25
N GLU A 147 -10.39 -13.21 -6.83
CA GLU A 147 -10.62 -14.31 -7.77
C GLU A 147 -9.77 -14.15 -9.03
N MET A 148 -9.76 -12.94 -9.62
CA MET A 148 -8.95 -12.64 -10.80
C MET A 148 -7.47 -12.81 -10.50
N ALA A 149 -6.94 -12.22 -9.44
CA ALA A 149 -5.53 -12.31 -9.09
C ALA A 149 -5.07 -13.77 -8.95
N ARG A 150 -5.84 -14.60 -8.28
CA ARG A 150 -5.53 -16.02 -8.11
C ARG A 150 -5.63 -16.82 -9.41
N SER A 151 -6.58 -16.49 -10.29
CA SER A 151 -6.70 -17.14 -11.59
C SER A 151 -5.48 -16.88 -12.49
N TYR A 152 -4.83 -15.73 -12.33
CA TYR A 152 -3.62 -15.35 -13.06
C TYR A 152 -2.32 -15.60 -12.29
N GLY A 153 -2.39 -16.01 -11.03
CA GLY A 153 -1.22 -16.23 -10.17
C GLY A 153 -0.46 -14.94 -9.87
N VAL A 154 -1.17 -13.82 -9.67
CA VAL A 154 -0.60 -12.51 -9.28
C VAL A 154 -0.99 -12.14 -7.85
N GLY A 155 -0.26 -11.20 -7.24
CA GLY A 155 -0.46 -10.79 -5.86
C GLY A 155 -1.60 -9.80 -5.66
N LEU A 156 -1.97 -9.62 -4.39
CA LEU A 156 -3.01 -8.71 -3.91
C LEU A 156 -2.45 -7.73 -2.88
N HIS A 157 -2.79 -6.45 -3.02
CA HIS A 157 -2.36 -5.40 -2.11
C HIS A 157 -3.48 -4.40 -1.81
N THR A 158 -3.58 -3.92 -0.57
CA THR A 158 -4.48 -2.82 -0.18
C THR A 158 -3.97 -2.11 1.07
N HIS A 159 -4.43 -0.87 1.31
CA HIS A 159 -4.26 -0.20 2.61
C HIS A 159 -5.24 -0.81 3.61
N LEU A 160 -4.79 -1.06 4.84
CA LEU A 160 -5.61 -1.72 5.85
C LEU A 160 -5.27 -1.24 7.25
N ALA A 161 -6.30 -0.92 8.03
CA ALA A 161 -6.16 -0.60 9.46
C ALA A 161 -5.08 0.45 9.74
N GLU A 162 -5.03 1.50 8.91
CA GLU A 162 -4.03 2.54 9.04
C GLU A 162 -4.30 3.43 10.24
N ASN A 163 -5.55 3.88 10.41
CA ASN A 163 -5.96 4.75 11.50
C ASN A 163 -7.25 4.28 12.18
N VAL A 164 -7.71 5.02 13.18
CA VAL A 164 -8.89 4.65 13.97
C VAL A 164 -10.17 4.75 13.13
N GLU A 165 -10.24 5.72 12.21
CA GLU A 165 -11.38 5.91 11.32
C GLU A 165 -11.60 4.70 10.39
N ASP A 166 -10.54 3.98 10.01
CA ASP A 166 -10.67 2.73 9.25
C ASP A 166 -11.43 1.66 10.05
N ILE A 167 -11.13 1.57 11.36
CA ILE A 167 -11.83 0.65 12.26
C ILE A 167 -13.29 1.04 12.39
N GLU A 168 -13.55 2.32 12.65
CA GLU A 168 -14.91 2.86 12.82
C GLU A 168 -15.74 2.66 11.55
N TYR A 169 -15.17 2.94 10.38
CA TYR A 169 -15.82 2.70 9.10
C TYR A 169 -16.17 1.22 8.91
N GLY A 170 -15.22 0.31 9.14
CA GLY A 170 -15.42 -1.13 8.99
C GLY A 170 -16.55 -1.66 9.91
N LEU A 171 -16.56 -1.24 11.15
CA LEU A 171 -17.60 -1.61 12.11
C LEU A 171 -18.97 -1.02 11.73
N GLN A 172 -19.01 0.23 11.27
CA GLN A 172 -20.25 0.90 10.89
C GLN A 172 -20.85 0.34 9.59
N GLN A 173 -20.04 0.11 8.57
CA GLN A 173 -20.51 -0.29 7.24
C GLN A 173 -20.67 -1.80 7.10
N PHE A 174 -19.79 -2.58 7.71
CA PHE A 174 -19.73 -4.03 7.51
C PHE A 174 -20.03 -4.83 8.79
N GLY A 175 -20.04 -4.18 9.96
CA GLY A 175 -20.12 -4.87 11.25
C GLY A 175 -18.86 -5.69 11.58
N MET A 176 -17.75 -5.44 10.93
CA MET A 176 -16.52 -6.22 10.98
C MET A 176 -15.31 -5.35 11.27
N ARG A 177 -14.36 -5.89 12.03
CA ARG A 177 -13.01 -5.33 12.09
C ARG A 177 -12.23 -5.61 10.79
N PRO A 178 -11.14 -4.88 10.52
CA PRO A 178 -10.38 -5.04 9.28
C PRO A 178 -9.95 -6.49 8.97
N GLY A 179 -9.47 -7.24 9.97
CA GLY A 179 -9.07 -8.63 9.78
C GLY A 179 -10.22 -9.55 9.41
N GLU A 180 -11.38 -9.39 10.05
CA GLU A 180 -12.60 -10.13 9.73
C GLU A 180 -13.09 -9.81 8.31
N TYR A 181 -13.07 -8.52 7.95
CA TYR A 181 -13.46 -8.06 6.61
C TYR A 181 -12.60 -8.68 5.52
N ILE A 182 -11.26 -8.58 5.62
CA ILE A 182 -10.38 -9.10 4.58
C ILE A 182 -10.46 -10.63 4.47
N GLU A 183 -10.67 -11.36 5.58
CA GLU A 183 -10.93 -12.80 5.55
C GLU A 183 -12.23 -13.10 4.79
N ALA A 184 -13.31 -12.36 5.07
CA ALA A 184 -14.62 -12.55 4.43
C ALA A 184 -14.63 -12.25 2.92
N VAL A 185 -13.75 -11.38 2.45
CA VAL A 185 -13.62 -11.05 1.02
C VAL A 185 -12.49 -11.81 0.31
N GLY A 186 -11.82 -12.74 1.02
CA GLY A 186 -10.78 -13.60 0.44
C GLY A 186 -9.40 -12.94 0.31
N TRP A 187 -9.10 -11.92 1.10
CA TRP A 187 -7.85 -11.13 1.07
C TRP A 187 -6.86 -11.53 2.15
N THR A 188 -6.72 -12.85 2.36
CA THR A 188 -5.69 -13.45 3.22
C THR A 188 -4.95 -14.53 2.44
N GLY A 189 -3.66 -14.69 2.67
CA GLY A 189 -2.83 -15.70 1.98
C GLY A 189 -1.39 -15.22 1.81
N ASP A 190 -0.54 -16.10 1.32
CA ASP A 190 0.86 -15.80 1.01
C ASP A 190 1.04 -15.01 -0.29
N ASP A 191 -0.04 -14.85 -1.05
CA ASP A 191 -0.19 -14.00 -2.22
C ASP A 191 -0.66 -12.56 -1.88
N VAL A 192 -0.88 -12.26 -0.60
CA VAL A 192 -1.48 -11.00 -0.13
C VAL A 192 -0.54 -10.24 0.81
N TRP A 193 -0.45 -8.92 0.63
CA TRP A 193 0.17 -8.03 1.63
C TRP A 193 -0.61 -6.74 1.78
N HIS A 194 -0.66 -6.22 3.01
CA HIS A 194 -1.38 -4.99 3.35
C HIS A 194 -0.43 -3.89 3.81
N ALA A 195 -0.71 -2.64 3.41
CA ALA A 195 0.04 -1.48 3.89
C ALA A 195 -0.45 -1.04 5.28
N HIS A 196 0.45 -0.45 6.04
CA HIS A 196 0.29 0.18 7.35
C HIS A 196 0.00 -0.78 8.51
N CYS A 197 -1.20 -1.32 8.61
CA CYS A 197 -1.63 -2.28 9.64
C CYS A 197 -1.34 -1.81 11.08
N VAL A 198 -1.52 -0.49 11.32
CA VAL A 198 -1.21 0.16 12.61
C VAL A 198 -2.18 -0.27 13.69
N GLN A 199 -3.47 -0.38 13.35
CA GLN A 199 -4.59 -0.60 14.28
C GLN A 199 -5.00 -2.08 14.41
N LEU A 200 -4.16 -3.02 13.94
CA LEU A 200 -4.45 -4.46 14.09
C LEU A 200 -4.38 -4.87 15.56
N ASN A 201 -5.34 -5.68 15.98
CA ASN A 201 -5.32 -6.35 17.27
C ASN A 201 -4.56 -7.70 17.24
N SER A 202 -4.45 -8.36 18.39
CA SER A 202 -3.70 -9.62 18.49
C SER A 202 -4.36 -10.77 17.70
N GLU A 203 -5.67 -10.78 17.54
CA GLU A 203 -6.40 -11.80 16.80
C GLU A 203 -6.13 -11.66 15.29
N GLU A 204 -6.17 -10.44 14.80
CA GLU A 204 -5.86 -10.10 13.40
C GLU A 204 -4.39 -10.39 13.05
N ILE A 205 -3.45 -10.10 13.97
CA ILE A 205 -2.04 -10.47 13.80
C ILE A 205 -1.86 -11.99 13.74
N ASN A 206 -2.57 -12.74 14.57
CA ASN A 206 -2.54 -14.20 14.54
C ASN A 206 -3.15 -14.77 13.24
N LEU A 207 -4.20 -14.14 12.72
CA LEU A 207 -4.76 -14.50 11.42
C LEU A 207 -3.71 -14.35 10.31
N PHE A 208 -3.00 -13.21 10.27
CA PHE A 208 -1.96 -12.96 9.26
C PHE A 208 -0.80 -13.96 9.37
N ALA A 209 -0.35 -14.24 10.60
CA ALA A 209 0.67 -15.25 10.83
C ALA A 209 0.25 -16.66 10.34
N LYS A 210 -1.00 -17.04 10.59
CA LYS A 210 -1.55 -18.34 10.20
C LYS A 210 -1.74 -18.49 8.69
N THR A 211 -2.17 -17.43 8.02
CA THR A 211 -2.46 -17.41 6.57
C THR A 211 -1.24 -17.11 5.71
N GLY A 212 -0.15 -16.63 6.30
CA GLY A 212 1.04 -16.17 5.57
C GLY A 212 0.90 -14.78 4.95
N THR A 213 -0.16 -14.02 5.32
CA THR A 213 -0.40 -12.67 4.84
C THR A 213 0.71 -11.72 5.26
N GLY A 214 1.23 -10.94 4.32
CA GLY A 214 2.33 -10.00 4.53
C GLY A 214 1.87 -8.60 4.91
N ILE A 215 2.82 -7.80 5.41
CA ILE A 215 2.62 -6.39 5.79
C ILE A 215 3.73 -5.53 5.22
N ALA A 216 3.37 -4.38 4.64
CA ALA A 216 4.29 -3.29 4.32
C ALA A 216 4.16 -2.20 5.40
N HIS A 217 5.11 -2.18 6.34
CA HIS A 217 5.15 -1.18 7.41
C HIS A 217 5.72 0.14 6.89
N CYS A 218 5.01 1.25 7.12
CA CYS A 218 5.35 2.58 6.63
C CYS A 218 5.57 3.57 7.79
N PRO A 219 6.66 3.44 8.58
CA PRO A 219 6.80 4.14 9.86
C PRO A 219 6.78 5.67 9.73
N CYS A 220 7.46 6.25 8.73
CA CYS A 220 7.49 7.70 8.57
C CYS A 220 6.11 8.27 8.18
N SER A 221 5.40 7.60 7.29
CA SER A 221 4.03 7.99 6.91
C SER A 221 3.08 7.89 8.10
N ASN A 222 3.11 6.78 8.83
CA ASN A 222 2.27 6.58 10.01
C ASN A 222 2.49 7.66 11.08
N MET A 223 3.75 8.07 11.29
CA MET A 223 4.07 9.18 12.21
C MET A 223 3.55 10.52 11.69
N ARG A 224 3.76 10.78 10.40
CA ARG A 224 3.36 12.05 9.79
C ARG A 224 1.84 12.27 9.80
N LEU A 225 1.08 11.21 9.55
CA LEU A 225 -0.39 11.24 9.55
C LEU A 225 -1.00 10.98 10.94
N ALA A 226 -0.16 10.84 11.96
CA ALA A 226 -0.56 10.53 13.34
C ALA A 226 -1.37 9.22 13.47
N SER A 227 -1.18 8.27 12.53
CA SER A 227 -1.89 6.99 12.52
C SER A 227 -1.55 6.11 13.72
N GLY A 228 -0.37 6.31 14.32
CA GLY A 228 0.09 5.58 15.51
C GLY A 228 1.36 4.76 15.27
N ILE A 229 1.66 3.85 16.19
CA ILE A 229 2.81 2.94 16.12
C ILE A 229 2.32 1.52 15.85
N ALA A 230 2.56 1.01 14.65
CA ALA A 230 2.22 -0.37 14.30
C ALA A 230 2.92 -1.38 15.24
N PRO A 231 2.24 -2.45 15.68
CA PRO A 231 2.78 -3.43 16.63
C PRO A 231 3.76 -4.41 15.97
N VAL A 232 4.79 -3.88 15.27
CA VAL A 232 5.72 -4.66 14.45
C VAL A 232 6.46 -5.72 15.26
N ARG A 233 6.84 -5.42 16.51
CA ARG A 233 7.46 -6.42 17.39
C ARG A 233 6.56 -7.63 17.57
N GLN A 234 5.29 -7.41 17.91
CA GLN A 234 4.32 -8.48 18.08
C GLN A 234 4.08 -9.26 16.76
N MET A 235 3.99 -8.57 15.64
CA MET A 235 3.86 -9.20 14.32
C MET A 235 5.02 -10.15 14.03
N LEU A 236 6.26 -9.69 14.24
CA LEU A 236 7.46 -10.50 14.03
C LEU A 236 7.53 -11.71 14.99
N ASP A 237 7.14 -11.53 16.26
CA ASP A 237 7.13 -12.59 17.27
C ASP A 237 6.04 -13.64 16.95
N SER A 238 4.95 -13.24 16.34
CA SER A 238 3.88 -14.13 15.84
C SER A 238 4.22 -14.81 14.51
N GLY A 239 5.28 -14.41 13.82
CA GLY A 239 5.70 -14.99 12.54
C GLY A 239 5.07 -14.34 11.30
N VAL A 240 4.47 -13.15 11.44
CA VAL A 240 3.97 -12.38 10.28
C VAL A 240 5.14 -11.93 9.42
N LYS A 241 4.99 -12.01 8.11
CA LYS A 241 5.92 -11.45 7.11
C LYS A 241 5.81 -9.93 7.10
N VAL A 242 6.86 -9.23 7.52
CA VAL A 242 6.86 -7.77 7.57
C VAL A 242 7.99 -7.22 6.71
N GLY A 243 7.62 -6.45 5.68
CA GLY A 243 8.50 -5.62 4.87
C GLY A 243 8.36 -4.14 5.23
N LEU A 244 9.13 -3.27 4.58
CA LEU A 244 9.04 -1.82 4.71
C LEU A 244 8.50 -1.17 3.45
N GLY A 245 7.74 -0.10 3.63
CA GLY A 245 7.36 0.84 2.59
C GLY A 245 7.69 2.28 2.99
N VAL A 246 8.05 3.11 2.02
CA VAL A 246 8.23 4.55 2.22
C VAL A 246 6.92 5.32 2.09
N ASP A 247 5.90 4.67 1.51
CA ASP A 247 4.63 5.29 1.15
C ASP A 247 4.80 6.46 0.14
N GLY A 248 3.76 7.21 -0.12
CA GLY A 248 3.81 8.36 -1.01
C GLY A 248 4.64 9.51 -0.48
N SER A 249 5.34 10.22 -1.36
CA SER A 249 6.13 11.40 -0.98
C SER A 249 5.30 12.52 -0.33
N ALA A 250 3.98 12.48 -0.45
CA ALA A 250 3.09 13.44 0.19
C ALA A 250 2.94 13.18 1.69
N SER A 251 3.13 11.94 2.14
CA SER A 251 3.05 11.53 3.54
C SER A 251 4.41 11.20 4.18
N ASN A 252 5.51 11.18 3.41
CA ASN A 252 6.84 10.85 3.93
C ASN A 252 7.90 11.94 3.69
N ASP A 253 7.80 12.71 2.62
CA ASP A 253 8.79 13.68 2.15
C ASP A 253 10.07 13.07 1.56
N SER A 254 10.40 11.79 1.76
CA SER A 254 11.60 11.17 1.20
C SER A 254 11.40 9.70 0.80
N GLY A 255 12.16 9.24 -0.19
CA GLY A 255 12.20 7.84 -0.61
C GLY A 255 13.40 7.09 -0.04
N ASN A 256 13.65 7.14 1.30
CA ASN A 256 14.87 6.61 1.91
C ASN A 256 14.61 5.38 2.79
N MET A 257 14.85 4.18 2.27
CA MET A 257 14.62 2.91 2.97
C MET A 257 15.49 2.71 4.22
N LEU A 258 16.70 3.27 4.28
CA LEU A 258 17.52 3.18 5.49
C LEU A 258 16.94 4.03 6.62
N ASN A 259 16.31 5.16 6.27
CA ASN A 259 15.58 5.95 7.24
C ASN A 259 14.35 5.19 7.77
N GLU A 260 13.58 4.54 6.89
CA GLU A 260 12.45 3.69 7.32
C GLU A 260 12.91 2.57 8.28
N ALA A 261 14.00 1.89 7.97
CA ALA A 261 14.57 0.87 8.85
C ALA A 261 14.97 1.44 10.22
N ARG A 262 15.58 2.64 10.23
CA ARG A 262 15.95 3.33 11.47
C ARG A 262 14.71 3.71 12.29
N GLN A 263 13.69 4.28 11.65
CA GLN A 263 12.47 4.67 12.35
C GLN A 263 11.70 3.46 12.88
N THR A 264 11.60 2.38 12.12
CA THR A 264 11.03 1.11 12.59
C THR A 264 11.69 0.67 13.91
N MET A 265 13.03 0.64 13.97
CA MET A 265 13.75 0.27 15.18
C MET A 265 13.41 1.20 16.35
N LEU A 266 13.46 2.51 16.12
CA LEU A 266 13.28 3.51 17.18
C LEU A 266 11.85 3.51 17.73
N LEU A 267 10.84 3.39 16.85
CA LEU A 267 9.45 3.32 17.26
C LEU A 267 9.15 2.10 18.13
N GLN A 268 9.65 0.91 17.76
CA GLN A 268 9.45 -0.29 18.59
C GLN A 268 10.14 -0.18 19.95
N ARG A 269 11.28 0.51 20.02
CA ARG A 269 11.99 0.76 21.29
C ARG A 269 11.22 1.73 22.17
N VAL A 270 10.74 2.84 21.63
CA VAL A 270 10.03 3.84 22.42
C VAL A 270 8.64 3.32 22.85
N ASN A 271 8.02 2.49 22.03
CA ASN A 271 6.72 1.87 22.33
C ASN A 271 6.81 0.81 23.46
N SER A 272 7.98 0.23 23.72
CA SER A 272 8.14 -0.82 24.73
C SER A 272 9.44 -0.67 25.53
N LYS A 273 10.59 -1.12 25.02
CA LYS A 273 11.89 -1.07 25.69
C LYS A 273 13.05 -1.07 24.70
N ALA A 274 14.23 -0.63 25.13
CA ALA A 274 15.42 -0.52 24.28
C ALA A 274 15.82 -1.84 23.56
N SER A 275 15.49 -2.99 24.12
CA SER A 275 15.76 -4.29 23.52
C SER A 275 14.67 -4.82 22.57
N SER A 276 13.57 -4.08 22.36
CA SER A 276 12.43 -4.55 21.54
C SER A 276 12.78 -4.73 20.07
N MET A 277 13.77 -4.00 19.56
CA MET A 277 14.26 -4.19 18.20
C MET A 277 15.72 -3.81 18.09
N THR A 278 16.51 -4.69 17.48
CA THR A 278 17.92 -4.45 17.16
C THR A 278 18.05 -3.86 15.75
N ALA A 279 19.17 -3.22 15.45
CA ALA A 279 19.48 -2.73 14.10
C ALA A 279 19.51 -3.88 13.07
N ARG A 280 19.96 -5.07 13.46
CA ARG A 280 19.96 -6.27 12.60
C ARG A 280 18.55 -6.73 12.25
N GLU A 281 17.60 -6.69 13.18
CA GLU A 281 16.20 -7.03 12.92
C GLU A 281 15.56 -6.00 12.01
N ALA A 282 15.79 -4.71 12.22
CA ALA A 282 15.29 -3.65 11.32
C ALA A 282 15.83 -3.82 9.89
N LEU A 283 17.11 -4.16 9.73
CA LEU A 283 17.67 -4.47 8.41
C LEU A 283 17.09 -5.76 7.78
N LYS A 284 16.73 -6.76 8.59
CA LYS A 284 16.03 -7.94 8.08
C LYS A 284 14.65 -7.58 7.53
N VAL A 285 13.90 -6.74 8.24
CA VAL A 285 12.59 -6.24 7.77
C VAL A 285 12.76 -5.46 6.46
N ALA A 286 13.77 -4.59 6.38
CA ALA A 286 14.06 -3.80 5.16
C ALA A 286 14.53 -4.63 3.96
N THR A 287 14.93 -5.89 4.14
CA THR A 287 15.52 -6.73 3.08
C THR A 287 14.76 -8.05 2.90
N ARG A 288 14.93 -8.98 3.83
CA ARG A 288 14.32 -10.32 3.75
C ARG A 288 12.80 -10.28 3.99
N GLY A 289 12.33 -9.34 4.81
CA GLY A 289 10.91 -9.19 5.09
C GLY A 289 10.10 -8.86 3.85
N GLY A 290 10.60 -7.94 3.02
CA GLY A 290 9.94 -7.61 1.75
C GLY A 290 10.14 -8.65 0.63
N ALA A 291 11.02 -9.63 0.82
CA ALA A 291 11.32 -10.68 -0.16
C ALA A 291 10.68 -12.04 0.19
N SER A 292 9.99 -12.14 1.31
CA SER A 292 9.34 -13.37 1.82
C SER A 292 7.88 -13.53 1.31
#